data_65104c57f0508344f884f19beae71c02
#
_entry.id   65104c57f0508344f884f19beae71c02
#
_cell.length_a   1.000
_cell.length_b   1.000
_cell.length_c   1.000
_cell.angle_alpha   90.00
_cell.angle_beta   90.00
_cell.angle_gamma   90.00
#
_symmetry.space_group_name_H-M   'P 1'
#
loop_
_entity.id
_entity.type
_entity.pdbx_description
1 polymer ?
#
loop_
_entity_poly.entity_id
_entity_poly.type
_entity_poly.pdbx_seq_one_letter_code
_entity_poly.pdbx_strand_id
1 'polypeptide(L)'
;DVFHQLEISQGILTTNWSINDMWVRLYNCLGRVNAAINALNAMDDSYELKAQRLGEMRFLRAYTHFLLKRLYKNIPFVIRPDMTQEEYSQLSNTEYTNDEGWQIIADDLEYAYSVLPVTQAEKGRPTQASAAGLLAKVYLYKAYRQDDPNSHQVTEINRDDLQKVLTYTDEAITT
;
A
#
# COMPACT_ATOMS: atom_id res chain seq x y z
N ASP A 1 -6.99 11.51 26.29
CA ASP A 1 -6.02 11.35 25.22
C ASP A 1 -6.60 10.49 24.09
N VAL A 2 -6.53 10.98 22.85
CA VAL A 2 -7.11 10.32 21.66
C VAL A 2 -6.48 8.95 21.43
N PHE A 3 -5.19 8.81 21.65
CA PHE A 3 -4.51 7.52 21.49
C PHE A 3 -4.98 6.49 22.51
N HIS A 4 -5.27 6.91 23.73
CA HIS A 4 -5.86 6.02 24.74
C HIS A 4 -7.27 5.58 24.35
N GLN A 5 -8.10 6.47 23.77
CA GLN A 5 -9.42 6.08 23.27
C GLN A 5 -9.33 5.04 22.13
N LEU A 6 -8.34 5.19 21.24
CA LEU A 6 -8.07 4.21 20.18
C LEU A 6 -7.63 2.86 20.77
N GLU A 7 -6.75 2.88 21.77
CA GLU A 7 -6.22 1.69 22.44
C GLU A 7 -7.32 0.87 23.14
N ILE A 8 -8.24 1.53 23.83
CA ILE A 8 -9.35 0.86 24.53
C ILE A 8 -10.59 0.63 23.66
N SER A 9 -10.56 1.04 22.39
CA SER A 9 -11.69 0.93 21.44
C SER A 9 -13.02 1.48 21.97
N GLN A 10 -12.97 2.49 22.85
CA GLN A 10 -14.15 3.10 23.45
C GLN A 10 -14.26 4.59 23.08
N GLY A 11 -15.48 4.99 22.74
CA GLY A 11 -15.81 6.39 22.49
C GLY A 11 -15.19 6.97 21.21
N ILE A 12 -14.77 6.12 20.27
CA ILE A 12 -14.27 6.57 18.96
C ILE A 12 -15.46 6.99 18.12
N LEU A 13 -15.57 8.29 17.89
CA LEU A 13 -16.57 8.84 16.98
C LEU A 13 -15.98 8.94 15.56
N THR A 14 -16.85 8.83 14.55
CA THR A 14 -16.49 9.07 13.14
C THR A 14 -15.96 10.49 12.90
N THR A 15 -16.26 11.40 13.82
CA THR A 15 -15.78 12.79 13.81
C THR A 15 -14.45 12.99 14.56
N ASN A 16 -13.81 11.91 15.01
CA ASN A 16 -12.51 12.03 15.70
C ASN A 16 -11.48 12.65 14.77
N TRP A 17 -11.00 13.84 15.15
CA TRP A 17 -10.13 14.65 14.31
C TRP A 17 -8.79 13.95 13.95
N SER A 18 -8.21 13.17 14.88
CA SER A 18 -6.93 12.50 14.64
C SER A 18 -7.08 11.39 13.59
N ILE A 19 -8.18 10.63 13.62
CA ILE A 19 -8.47 9.60 12.63
C ILE A 19 -8.72 10.25 11.27
N ASN A 20 -9.51 11.33 11.25
CA ASN A 20 -9.78 12.07 10.02
C ASN A 20 -8.51 12.74 9.46
N ASP A 21 -7.67 13.36 10.30
CA ASP A 21 -6.41 13.97 9.87
C ASP A 21 -5.45 12.93 9.25
N MET A 22 -5.35 11.73 9.85
CA MET A 22 -4.56 10.63 9.29
C MET A 22 -5.08 10.21 7.91
N TRP A 23 -6.39 10.06 7.74
CA TRP A 23 -7.03 9.78 6.46
C TRP A 23 -6.67 10.82 5.41
N VAL A 24 -6.90 12.09 5.71
CA VAL A 24 -6.63 13.21 4.79
C VAL A 24 -5.15 13.27 4.40
N ARG A 25 -4.23 13.10 5.35
CA ARG A 25 -2.78 13.12 5.07
C ARG A 25 -2.33 11.98 4.20
N LEU A 26 -2.84 10.76 4.43
CA LEU A 26 -2.50 9.59 3.61
C LEU A 26 -3.04 9.74 2.18
N TYR A 27 -4.28 10.23 1.98
CA TYR A 27 -4.79 10.50 0.64
C TYR A 27 -4.07 11.66 -0.06
N ASN A 28 -3.66 12.69 0.65
CA ASN A 28 -2.79 13.73 0.10
C ASN A 28 -1.43 13.17 -0.33
N CYS A 29 -0.88 12.21 0.41
CA CYS A 29 0.34 11.50 0.01
C CYS A 29 0.11 10.73 -1.30
N LEU A 30 -1.00 9.97 -1.42
CA LEU A 30 -1.35 9.26 -2.65
C LEU A 30 -1.47 10.19 -3.86
N GLY A 31 -2.11 11.34 -3.71
CA GLY A 31 -2.21 12.34 -4.78
C GLY A 31 -0.83 12.80 -5.29
N ARG A 32 0.10 13.08 -4.37
CA ARG A 32 1.47 13.49 -4.72
C ARG A 32 2.26 12.36 -5.37
N VAL A 33 2.14 11.14 -4.86
CA VAL A 33 2.83 9.97 -5.43
C VAL A 33 2.30 9.66 -6.82
N ASN A 34 0.99 9.71 -7.04
CA ASN A 34 0.40 9.51 -8.37
C ASN A 34 0.80 10.61 -9.35
N ALA A 35 0.86 11.87 -8.92
CA ALA A 35 1.38 12.96 -9.77
C ALA A 35 2.84 12.70 -10.19
N ALA A 36 3.68 12.18 -9.30
CA ALA A 36 5.06 11.80 -9.63
C ALA A 36 5.11 10.61 -10.60
N ILE A 37 4.27 9.58 -10.40
CA ILE A 37 4.14 8.44 -11.33
C ILE A 37 3.72 8.93 -12.72
N ASN A 38 2.74 9.82 -12.80
CA ASN A 38 2.27 10.38 -14.07
C ASN A 38 3.38 11.16 -14.79
N ALA A 39 4.10 12.00 -14.05
CA ALA A 39 5.25 12.73 -14.61
C ALA A 39 6.35 11.80 -15.12
N LEU A 40 6.70 10.75 -14.36
CA LEU A 40 7.70 9.75 -14.77
C LEU A 40 7.24 8.95 -15.99
N ASN A 41 5.95 8.59 -16.08
CA ASN A 41 5.42 7.89 -17.25
C ASN A 41 5.50 8.75 -18.52
N ALA A 42 5.35 10.09 -18.40
CA ALA A 42 5.47 11.02 -19.51
C ALA A 42 6.92 11.34 -19.93
N MET A 43 7.90 10.94 -19.12
CA MET A 43 9.32 11.14 -19.47
C MET A 43 9.76 10.21 -20.59
N ASP A 44 10.79 10.64 -21.35
CA ASP A 44 11.42 9.84 -22.39
C ASP A 44 12.06 8.57 -21.81
N ASP A 45 12.04 7.48 -22.57
CA ASP A 45 12.61 6.19 -22.15
C ASP A 45 14.14 6.20 -22.07
N SER A 46 14.80 7.21 -22.64
CA SER A 46 16.25 7.42 -22.49
C SER A 46 16.68 7.84 -21.08
N TYR A 47 15.72 8.17 -20.20
CA TYR A 47 16.03 8.46 -18.81
C TYR A 47 16.40 7.19 -18.05
N GLU A 48 17.68 6.96 -17.84
CA GLU A 48 18.24 5.72 -17.29
C GLU A 48 17.65 5.32 -15.92
N LEU A 49 17.28 6.28 -15.09
CA LEU A 49 16.72 6.02 -13.76
C LEU A 49 15.18 5.91 -13.74
N LYS A 50 14.51 5.98 -14.90
CA LYS A 50 13.04 6.00 -14.99
C LYS A 50 12.40 4.81 -14.24
N ALA A 51 12.85 3.59 -14.53
CA ALA A 51 12.32 2.37 -13.90
C ALA A 51 12.55 2.38 -12.38
N GLN A 52 13.74 2.74 -11.92
CA GLN A 52 14.05 2.83 -10.50
C GLN A 52 13.18 3.88 -9.79
N ARG A 53 13.01 5.07 -10.37
CA ARG A 53 12.16 6.12 -9.79
C ARG A 53 10.68 5.73 -9.77
N LEU A 54 10.20 5.04 -10.81
CA LEU A 54 8.87 4.45 -10.81
C LEU A 54 8.72 3.41 -9.70
N GLY A 55 9.72 2.55 -9.49
CA GLY A 55 9.76 1.57 -8.40
C GLY A 55 9.67 2.24 -7.03
N GLU A 56 10.42 3.33 -6.81
CA GLU A 56 10.36 4.11 -5.57
C GLU A 56 8.94 4.69 -5.34
N MET A 57 8.32 5.25 -6.38
CA MET A 57 6.97 5.83 -6.27
C MET A 57 5.90 4.75 -6.05
N ARG A 58 5.98 3.61 -6.75
CA ARG A 58 5.06 2.49 -6.51
C ARG A 58 5.22 1.90 -5.11
N PHE A 59 6.45 1.79 -4.61
CA PHE A 59 6.69 1.41 -3.21
C PHE A 59 5.98 2.36 -2.24
N LEU A 60 6.10 3.68 -2.43
CA LEU A 60 5.44 4.67 -1.58
C LEU A 60 3.92 4.62 -1.70
N ARG A 61 3.38 4.36 -2.89
CA ARG A 61 1.94 4.18 -3.11
C ARG A 61 1.42 2.96 -2.36
N ALA A 62 2.10 1.83 -2.52
CA ALA A 62 1.79 0.60 -1.81
C ALA A 62 1.87 0.76 -0.29
N TYR A 63 2.93 1.38 0.22
CA TYR A 63 3.08 1.64 1.65
C TYR A 63 1.94 2.51 2.20
N THR A 64 1.54 3.53 1.46
CA THR A 64 0.44 4.42 1.86
C THR A 64 -0.89 3.68 1.86
N HIS A 65 -1.20 2.88 0.82
CA HIS A 65 -2.39 2.03 0.80
C HIS A 65 -2.36 0.97 1.90
N PHE A 66 -1.19 0.39 2.21
CA PHE A 66 -1.03 -0.56 3.30
C PHE A 66 -1.40 0.06 4.66
N LEU A 67 -0.94 1.29 4.93
CA LEU A 67 -1.32 2.01 6.15
C LEU A 67 -2.82 2.29 6.20
N LEU A 68 -3.40 2.79 5.11
CA LEU A 68 -4.84 3.06 4.99
C LEU A 68 -5.65 1.78 5.24
N LYS A 69 -5.31 0.70 4.54
CA LYS A 69 -6.06 -0.56 4.63
C LYS A 69 -6.01 -1.19 6.03
N ARG A 70 -4.86 -1.09 6.71
CA ARG A 70 -4.72 -1.54 8.10
C ARG A 70 -5.54 -0.72 9.09
N LEU A 71 -5.67 0.58 8.86
CA LEU A 71 -6.39 1.49 9.76
C LEU A 71 -7.90 1.50 9.52
N TYR A 72 -8.32 1.39 8.26
CA TYR A 72 -9.72 1.62 7.86
C TYR A 72 -10.37 0.43 7.17
N LYS A 73 -9.66 -0.66 6.93
CA LYS A 73 -10.11 -1.89 6.26
C LYS A 73 -10.63 -1.66 4.84
N ASN A 74 -11.78 -1.00 4.69
CA ASN A 74 -12.42 -0.71 3.40
C ASN A 74 -12.06 0.71 2.97
N ILE A 75 -11.27 0.83 1.92
CA ILE A 75 -10.73 2.09 1.44
C ILE A 75 -10.94 2.26 -0.07
N PRO A 76 -11.17 3.48 -0.57
CA PRO A 76 -11.02 3.76 -1.98
C PRO A 76 -9.55 3.61 -2.42
N PHE A 77 -9.31 2.83 -3.48
CA PHE A 77 -7.97 2.67 -4.03
C PHE A 77 -7.69 3.70 -5.14
N VAL A 78 -6.63 4.47 -4.97
CA VAL A 78 -6.19 5.49 -5.93
C VAL A 78 -5.00 4.93 -6.71
N ILE A 79 -5.27 4.11 -7.73
CA ILE A 79 -4.26 3.37 -8.50
C ILE A 79 -3.94 3.99 -9.86
N ARG A 80 -4.83 4.80 -10.42
CA ARG A 80 -4.59 5.52 -11.66
C ARG A 80 -3.93 6.88 -11.37
N PRO A 81 -2.77 7.17 -11.97
CA PRO A 81 -2.04 8.41 -11.71
C PRO A 81 -2.63 9.64 -12.43
N ASP A 82 -3.52 9.43 -13.39
CA ASP A 82 -4.11 10.42 -14.30
C ASP A 82 -5.56 10.77 -13.95
N MET A 83 -6.05 10.39 -12.78
CA MET A 83 -7.44 10.63 -12.37
C MET A 83 -7.75 12.12 -12.26
N THR A 84 -8.90 12.50 -12.79
CA THR A 84 -9.48 13.83 -12.59
C THR A 84 -10.11 13.97 -11.21
N GLN A 85 -10.38 15.22 -10.77
CA GLN A 85 -11.07 15.47 -9.50
C GLN A 85 -12.47 14.84 -9.45
N GLU A 86 -13.17 14.78 -10.60
CA GLU A 86 -14.49 14.14 -10.69
C GLU A 86 -14.38 12.63 -10.45
N GLU A 87 -13.43 11.95 -11.10
CA GLU A 87 -13.18 10.52 -10.90
C GLU A 87 -12.80 10.20 -9.46
N TYR A 88 -11.97 11.05 -8.80
CA TYR A 88 -11.68 10.90 -7.37
C TYR A 88 -12.94 10.93 -6.50
N SER A 89 -13.91 11.78 -6.83
CA SER A 89 -15.17 11.91 -6.08
C SER A 89 -16.10 10.70 -6.24
N GLN A 90 -15.88 9.88 -7.27
CA GLN A 90 -16.69 8.68 -7.57
C GLN A 90 -16.04 7.39 -7.00
N LEU A 91 -14.85 7.46 -6.43
CA LEU A 91 -14.21 6.29 -5.84
C LEU A 91 -15.03 5.73 -4.68
N SER A 92 -15.24 4.42 -4.72
CA SER A 92 -15.96 3.69 -3.66
C SER A 92 -14.97 2.90 -2.80
N ASN A 93 -15.25 2.82 -1.50
CA ASN A 93 -14.54 1.96 -0.58
C ASN A 93 -14.99 0.48 -0.65
N THR A 94 -15.98 0.18 -1.50
CA THR A 94 -16.51 -1.16 -1.75
C THR A 94 -16.28 -1.63 -3.19
N GLU A 95 -15.44 -0.91 -3.95
CA GLU A 95 -15.12 -1.25 -5.33
C GLU A 95 -14.34 -2.57 -5.43
N TYR A 96 -13.47 -2.81 -4.46
CA TYR A 96 -12.64 -4.00 -4.39
C TYR A 96 -12.96 -4.82 -3.14
N THR A 97 -12.93 -6.13 -3.28
CA THR A 97 -12.96 -7.06 -2.14
C THR A 97 -11.73 -6.87 -1.26
N ASN A 98 -11.78 -7.44 -0.07
CA ASN A 98 -10.63 -7.37 0.84
C ASN A 98 -9.36 -8.01 0.23
N ASP A 99 -9.51 -9.13 -0.47
CA ASP A 99 -8.42 -9.85 -1.13
C ASP A 99 -7.85 -9.06 -2.32
N GLU A 100 -8.70 -8.54 -3.20
CA GLU A 100 -8.28 -7.67 -4.32
C GLU A 100 -7.54 -6.43 -3.84
N GLY A 101 -7.99 -5.82 -2.76
CA GLY A 101 -7.30 -4.68 -2.17
C GLY A 101 -5.89 -5.01 -1.67
N TRP A 102 -5.67 -6.20 -1.08
CA TRP A 102 -4.33 -6.65 -0.73
C TRP A 102 -3.49 -6.98 -1.98
N GLN A 103 -4.11 -7.53 -3.03
CA GLN A 103 -3.41 -7.81 -4.29
C GLN A 103 -2.95 -6.52 -4.98
N ILE A 104 -3.77 -5.48 -5.02
CA ILE A 104 -3.39 -4.15 -5.57
C ILE A 104 -2.12 -3.61 -4.88
N ILE A 105 -2.02 -3.76 -3.57
CA ILE A 105 -0.84 -3.35 -2.82
C ILE A 105 0.37 -4.23 -3.18
N ALA A 106 0.16 -5.54 -3.30
CA ALA A 106 1.20 -6.49 -3.69
C ALA A 106 1.74 -6.19 -5.08
N ASP A 107 0.90 -5.91 -6.07
CA ASP A 107 1.29 -5.62 -7.47
C ASP A 107 2.22 -4.41 -7.57
N ASP A 108 1.98 -3.36 -6.81
CA ASP A 108 2.87 -2.21 -6.75
C ASP A 108 4.23 -2.55 -6.11
N LEU A 109 4.23 -3.40 -5.09
CA LEU A 109 5.45 -3.84 -4.42
C LEU A 109 6.24 -4.87 -5.24
N GLU A 110 5.58 -5.76 -5.98
CA GLU A 110 6.23 -6.70 -6.88
C GLU A 110 6.95 -5.96 -8.01
N TYR A 111 6.30 -4.92 -8.57
CA TYR A 111 6.99 -4.05 -9.51
C TYR A 111 8.19 -3.35 -8.85
N ALA A 112 8.02 -2.77 -7.67
CA ALA A 112 9.10 -2.10 -6.95
C ALA A 112 10.26 -3.08 -6.67
N TYR A 113 9.96 -4.29 -6.21
CA TYR A 113 10.96 -5.34 -5.98
C TYR A 113 11.76 -5.68 -7.24
N SER A 114 11.09 -5.73 -8.40
CA SER A 114 11.74 -6.10 -9.67
C SER A 114 12.70 -5.04 -10.23
N VAL A 115 12.54 -3.76 -9.85
CA VAL A 115 13.31 -2.65 -10.45
C VAL A 115 14.18 -1.88 -9.46
N LEU A 116 13.93 -2.03 -8.15
CA LEU A 116 14.73 -1.34 -7.15
C LEU A 116 16.11 -2.00 -6.99
N PRO A 117 17.16 -1.21 -6.77
CA PRO A 117 18.49 -1.76 -6.52
C PRO A 117 18.60 -2.37 -5.11
N VAL A 118 19.53 -3.29 -4.96
CA VAL A 118 19.89 -3.89 -3.66
C VAL A 118 20.35 -2.81 -2.66
N THR A 119 21.14 -1.86 -3.13
CA THR A 119 21.63 -0.74 -2.31
C THR A 119 21.38 0.59 -3.01
N GLN A 120 21.18 1.63 -2.22
CA GLN A 120 21.00 3.00 -2.71
C GLN A 120 22.09 3.93 -2.15
N ALA A 121 22.58 4.86 -2.96
CA ALA A 121 23.57 5.84 -2.52
C ALA A 121 23.00 6.76 -1.43
N GLU A 122 21.72 7.12 -1.53
CA GLU A 122 21.04 7.94 -0.55
C GLU A 122 20.32 7.06 0.47
N LYS A 123 20.71 7.18 1.74
CA LYS A 123 20.05 6.46 2.85
C LYS A 123 18.58 6.87 2.98
N GLY A 124 17.73 5.89 3.23
CA GLY A 124 16.28 6.10 3.40
C GLY A 124 15.46 5.96 2.12
N ARG A 125 16.08 5.81 0.94
CA ARG A 125 15.36 5.40 -0.26
C ARG A 125 15.00 3.92 -0.19
N PRO A 126 13.84 3.52 -0.74
CA PRO A 126 13.44 2.11 -0.76
C PRO A 126 14.43 1.28 -1.60
N THR A 127 14.73 0.09 -1.12
CA THR A 127 15.60 -0.90 -1.76
C THR A 127 14.81 -2.17 -2.09
N GLN A 128 15.41 -3.09 -2.82
CA GLN A 128 14.84 -4.40 -3.11
C GLN A 128 14.46 -5.13 -1.80
N ALA A 129 15.36 -5.16 -0.82
CA ALA A 129 15.07 -5.74 0.50
C ALA A 129 13.89 -5.09 1.22
N SER A 130 13.75 -3.75 1.14
CA SER A 130 12.60 -3.07 1.75
C SER A 130 11.28 -3.41 1.06
N ALA A 131 11.28 -3.60 -0.27
CA ALA A 131 10.11 -4.05 -1.02
C ALA A 131 9.74 -5.49 -0.67
N ALA A 132 10.72 -6.41 -0.59
CA ALA A 132 10.51 -7.79 -0.16
C ALA A 132 9.93 -7.88 1.26
N GLY A 133 10.51 -7.14 2.22
CA GLY A 133 10.01 -7.13 3.60
C GLY A 133 8.58 -6.60 3.74
N LEU A 134 8.18 -5.61 2.92
CA LEU A 134 6.80 -5.13 2.91
C LEU A 134 5.88 -6.11 2.18
N LEU A 135 6.33 -6.77 1.09
CA LEU A 135 5.59 -7.85 0.42
C LEU A 135 5.27 -9.00 1.37
N ALA A 136 6.24 -9.45 2.16
CA ALA A 136 6.02 -10.47 3.17
C ALA A 136 4.88 -10.09 4.12
N LYS A 137 4.85 -8.83 4.60
CA LYS A 137 3.75 -8.33 5.44
C LYS A 137 2.42 -8.30 4.69
N VAL A 138 2.38 -7.82 3.45
CA VAL A 138 1.15 -7.75 2.65
C VAL A 138 0.58 -9.14 2.43
N TYR A 139 1.40 -10.11 2.02
CA TYR A 139 0.97 -11.48 1.83
C TYR A 139 0.54 -12.15 3.14
N LEU A 140 1.13 -11.79 4.28
CA LEU A 140 0.66 -12.26 5.58
C LEU A 140 -0.77 -11.80 5.87
N TYR A 141 -1.08 -10.51 5.64
CA TYR A 141 -2.45 -10.01 5.80
C TYR A 141 -3.41 -10.64 4.77
N LYS A 142 -2.95 -10.81 3.52
CA LYS A 142 -3.73 -11.42 2.45
C LYS A 142 -4.04 -12.89 2.72
N ALA A 143 -3.10 -13.64 3.28
CA ALA A 143 -3.28 -15.06 3.59
C ALA A 143 -4.43 -15.35 4.56
N TYR A 144 -4.70 -14.43 5.48
CA TYR A 144 -5.81 -14.53 6.42
C TYR A 144 -7.06 -13.87 5.82
N ARG A 145 -7.83 -14.63 5.04
CA ARG A 145 -9.01 -14.15 4.32
C ARG A 145 -10.08 -13.58 5.26
N GLN A 146 -10.61 -12.44 4.90
CA GLN A 146 -11.68 -11.75 5.61
C GLN A 146 -12.71 -11.27 4.59
N ASP A 147 -13.58 -12.18 4.14
CA ASP A 147 -14.48 -11.94 3.01
C ASP A 147 -15.68 -11.05 3.39
N ASP A 148 -16.09 -11.03 4.66
CA ASP A 148 -17.13 -10.12 5.13
C ASP A 148 -16.54 -8.70 5.32
N PRO A 149 -17.01 -7.69 4.56
CA PRO A 149 -16.52 -6.32 4.67
C PRO A 149 -16.79 -5.69 6.05
N ASN A 150 -17.78 -6.20 6.80
CA ASN A 150 -18.18 -5.68 8.11
C ASN A 150 -17.61 -6.49 9.28
N SER A 151 -16.84 -7.54 9.02
CA SER A 151 -16.26 -8.42 10.02
C SER A 151 -14.75 -8.51 9.87
N HIS A 152 -14.04 -8.70 10.99
CA HIS A 152 -12.60 -9.05 11.01
C HIS A 152 -12.37 -10.56 11.20
N GLN A 153 -13.44 -11.35 11.11
CA GLN A 153 -13.33 -12.80 11.24
C GLN A 153 -12.59 -13.39 10.05
N VAL A 154 -11.63 -14.25 10.34
CA VAL A 154 -10.91 -15.00 9.31
C VAL A 154 -11.79 -16.15 8.84
N THR A 155 -12.05 -16.21 7.56
CA THR A 155 -12.87 -17.23 6.90
C THR A 155 -12.06 -18.39 6.38
N GLU A 156 -10.82 -18.11 5.94
CA GLU A 156 -9.89 -19.08 5.37
C GLU A 156 -8.44 -18.63 5.61
N ILE A 157 -7.52 -19.60 5.65
CA ILE A 157 -6.07 -19.34 5.62
C ILE A 157 -5.52 -19.89 4.29
N ASN A 158 -5.08 -18.98 3.42
CA ASN A 158 -4.52 -19.30 2.12
C ASN A 158 -3.05 -19.70 2.25
N ARG A 159 -2.73 -20.95 1.90
CA ARG A 159 -1.38 -21.51 2.04
C ARG A 159 -0.40 -21.00 0.99
N ASP A 160 -0.88 -20.67 -0.21
CA ASP A 160 -0.02 -20.17 -1.29
C ASP A 160 0.47 -18.75 -0.95
N ASP A 161 -0.39 -17.92 -0.38
CA ASP A 161 0.01 -16.61 0.12
C ASP A 161 0.98 -16.74 1.32
N LEU A 162 0.80 -17.72 2.22
CA LEU A 162 1.79 -18.00 3.28
C LEU A 162 3.14 -18.47 2.72
N GLN A 163 3.15 -19.23 1.63
CA GLN A 163 4.40 -19.60 0.97
C GLN A 163 5.12 -18.37 0.41
N LYS A 164 4.39 -17.40 -0.14
CA LYS A 164 4.96 -16.11 -0.57
C LYS A 164 5.53 -15.31 0.59
N VAL A 165 4.92 -15.37 1.80
CA VAL A 165 5.49 -14.76 3.01
C VAL A 165 6.90 -15.30 3.26
N LEU A 166 7.08 -16.63 3.23
CA LEU A 166 8.40 -17.24 3.44
C LEU A 166 9.39 -16.79 2.37
N THR A 167 9.00 -16.87 1.09
CA THR A 167 9.84 -16.46 -0.03
C THR A 167 10.33 -15.01 0.12
N TYR A 168 9.43 -14.06 0.32
CA TYR A 168 9.81 -12.65 0.42
C TYR A 168 10.52 -12.31 1.75
N THR A 169 10.31 -13.09 2.81
CA THR A 169 11.10 -12.94 4.04
C THR A 169 12.55 -13.37 3.81
N ASP A 170 12.76 -14.51 3.16
CA ASP A 170 14.10 -14.99 2.83
C ASP A 170 14.83 -14.00 1.91
N GLU A 171 14.15 -13.49 0.87
CA GLU A 171 14.69 -12.45 -0.01
C GLU A 171 15.09 -11.18 0.76
N ALA A 172 14.24 -10.72 1.70
CA ALA A 172 14.53 -9.53 2.48
C ALA A 172 15.75 -9.69 3.43
N ILE A 173 16.08 -10.93 3.84
CA ILE A 173 17.21 -11.24 4.74
C ILE A 173 18.49 -11.44 3.93
N THR A 174 18.39 -11.99 2.72
CA THR A 174 19.55 -12.40 1.90
C THR A 174 20.00 -11.33 0.91
N THR A 175 19.16 -10.32 0.63
CA THR A 175 19.44 -9.18 -0.26
C THR A 175 20.05 -8.01 0.52
#